data_273b06c4326e1c8e780c4478e5587ba6
#
_entry.id   273b06c4326e1c8e780c4478e5587ba6
#
_cell.length_a   1.000
_cell.length_b   1.000
_cell.length_c   1.000
_cell.angle_alpha   90.00
_cell.angle_beta   90.00
_cell.angle_gamma   90.00
#
_symmetry.space_group_name_H-M   'P 1'
#
loop_
_entity.id
_entity.type
_entity.pdbx_description
1 polymer ?
#
loop_
_entity_poly.entity_id
_entity_poly.type
_entity_poly.pdbx_seq_one_letter_code
_entity_poly.pdbx_strand_id
1 'polypeptide(L)'
;GGHEAHLLPALEQSAGTLFRTIPELAWVADEPIGNAEDFLPAIAARTVWVAEDREAGIVGELRGEIAGDALHIVELAVAKEFQRRGLGRALLDFAIDAARARGLRAITLTTFRHVAWNAPFYARYGFVELRDSELDARLRQTVQAEDARGLPNRCAMRFPLA
;
A
#
# COMPACT_ATOMS: atom_id res chain seq x y z
N GLY A 1 3.25 17.17 6.07
CA GLY A 1 1.93 17.59 6.60
C GLY A 1 0.87 17.71 5.52
N GLY A 2 -0.37 18.14 5.87
CA GLY A 2 -1.48 18.23 4.90
C GLY A 2 -1.20 19.13 3.68
N HIS A 3 -0.31 20.11 3.81
CA HIS A 3 0.10 21.00 2.72
C HIS A 3 0.93 20.30 1.63
N GLU A 4 1.45 19.10 1.88
CA GLU A 4 2.24 18.30 0.93
C GLU A 4 1.41 17.21 0.24
N ALA A 5 0.13 17.06 0.61
CA ALA A 5 -0.76 16.05 0.04
C ALA A 5 -0.84 16.13 -1.49
N HIS A 6 -0.66 17.30 -2.08
CA HIS A 6 -0.67 17.51 -3.53
C HIS A 6 0.50 16.82 -4.28
N LEU A 7 1.55 16.40 -3.56
CA LEU A 7 2.69 15.70 -4.14
C LEU A 7 2.46 14.18 -4.26
N LEU A 8 1.57 13.62 -3.44
CA LEU A 8 1.38 12.17 -3.33
C LEU A 8 0.79 11.54 -4.60
N PRO A 9 -0.18 12.13 -5.30
CA PRO A 9 -0.70 11.55 -6.55
C PRO A 9 0.39 11.33 -7.60
N ALA A 10 1.28 12.30 -7.78
CA ALA A 10 2.39 12.18 -8.74
C ALA A 10 3.39 11.08 -8.34
N LEU A 11 3.60 10.88 -7.03
CA LEU A 11 4.43 9.82 -6.50
C LEU A 11 3.82 8.44 -6.78
N GLU A 12 2.53 8.25 -6.50
CA GLU A 12 1.82 7.01 -6.81
C GLU A 12 1.89 6.69 -8.32
N GLN A 13 1.69 7.69 -9.17
CA GLN A 13 1.83 7.53 -10.62
C GLN A 13 3.24 7.08 -11.02
N SER A 14 4.28 7.71 -10.48
CA SER A 14 5.68 7.33 -10.73
C SER A 14 5.94 5.87 -10.33
N ALA A 15 5.48 5.47 -9.15
CA ALA A 15 5.62 4.10 -8.66
C ALA A 15 4.86 3.10 -9.55
N GLY A 16 3.67 3.47 -10.00
CA GLY A 16 2.79 2.65 -10.86
C GLY A 16 3.37 2.37 -12.25
N THR A 17 4.36 3.17 -12.71
CA THR A 17 4.97 2.96 -14.05
C THR A 17 5.63 1.58 -14.21
N LEU A 18 5.99 0.91 -13.11
CA LEU A 18 6.51 -0.46 -13.14
C LEU A 18 5.53 -1.46 -13.77
N PHE A 19 4.23 -1.25 -13.63
CA PHE A 19 3.22 -2.15 -14.20
C PHE A 19 3.26 -2.19 -15.73
N ARG A 20 3.85 -1.18 -16.39
CA ARG A 20 4.09 -1.20 -17.85
C ARG A 20 5.03 -2.31 -18.30
N THR A 21 5.81 -2.89 -17.39
CA THR A 21 6.70 -4.02 -17.68
C THR A 21 5.95 -5.36 -17.72
N ILE A 22 4.68 -5.38 -17.31
CA ILE A 22 3.82 -6.56 -17.29
C ILE A 22 2.68 -6.30 -18.30
N PRO A 23 2.67 -6.95 -19.47
CA PRO A 23 1.72 -6.61 -20.54
C PRO A 23 0.25 -6.60 -20.11
N GLU A 24 -0.19 -7.60 -19.35
CA GLU A 24 -1.57 -7.72 -18.85
C GLU A 24 -1.94 -6.71 -17.76
N LEU A 25 -0.97 -6.01 -17.17
CA LEU A 25 -1.16 -4.99 -16.12
C LEU A 25 -0.71 -3.60 -16.57
N ALA A 26 -0.26 -3.45 -17.82
CA ALA A 26 0.25 -2.17 -18.32
C ALA A 26 -0.78 -1.02 -18.18
N TRP A 27 -2.07 -1.35 -18.32
CA TRP A 27 -3.17 -0.40 -18.17
C TRP A 27 -3.30 0.18 -16.75
N VAL A 28 -2.84 -0.56 -15.72
CA VAL A 28 -2.85 -0.08 -14.32
C VAL A 28 -1.97 1.16 -14.15
N ALA A 29 -0.89 1.26 -14.92
CA ALA A 29 -0.01 2.43 -14.91
C ALA A 29 -0.67 3.69 -15.50
N ASP A 30 -1.76 3.52 -16.23
CA ASP A 30 -2.51 4.60 -16.90
C ASP A 30 -3.86 4.87 -16.20
N GLU A 31 -4.14 4.23 -15.07
CA GLU A 31 -5.32 4.54 -14.26
C GLU A 31 -5.27 6.01 -13.78
N PRO A 32 -6.43 6.67 -13.67
CA PRO A 32 -6.49 8.02 -13.13
C PRO A 32 -5.86 8.09 -11.74
N ILE A 33 -4.95 9.02 -11.55
CA ILE A 33 -4.41 9.32 -10.23
C ILE A 33 -5.48 10.00 -9.37
N GLY A 34 -5.50 9.68 -8.08
CA GLY A 34 -6.33 10.36 -7.10
C GLY A 34 -5.97 11.84 -6.97
N ASN A 35 -6.78 12.56 -6.24
CA ASN A 35 -6.51 13.96 -5.92
C ASN A 35 -5.92 14.09 -4.50
N ALA A 36 -5.35 15.27 -4.18
CA ALA A 36 -4.83 15.56 -2.85
C ALA A 36 -5.87 15.38 -1.72
N GLU A 37 -7.14 15.59 -2.02
CA GLU A 37 -8.26 15.46 -1.07
C GLU A 37 -8.45 14.01 -0.62
N ASP A 38 -8.14 13.03 -1.46
CA ASP A 38 -8.28 11.60 -1.16
C ASP A 38 -7.34 11.15 -0.01
N PHE A 39 -6.29 11.93 0.26
CA PHE A 39 -5.34 11.66 1.33
C PHE A 39 -5.72 12.30 2.67
N LEU A 40 -6.62 13.30 2.68
CA LEU A 40 -6.94 14.06 3.88
C LEU A 40 -7.49 13.21 5.03
N PRO A 41 -8.37 12.22 4.81
CA PRO A 41 -8.84 11.35 5.89
C PRO A 41 -7.71 10.58 6.56
N ALA A 42 -6.79 10.01 5.78
CA ALA A 42 -5.65 9.26 6.30
C ALA A 42 -4.63 10.18 7.01
N ILE A 43 -4.42 11.40 6.51
CA ILE A 43 -3.60 12.41 7.16
C ILE A 43 -4.20 12.81 8.52
N ALA A 44 -5.51 13.07 8.58
CA ALA A 44 -6.22 13.38 9.81
C ALA A 44 -6.16 12.23 10.82
N ALA A 45 -6.25 10.98 10.35
CA ALA A 45 -6.12 9.78 11.17
C ALA A 45 -4.65 9.46 11.56
N ARG A 46 -3.67 10.21 11.02
CA ARG A 46 -2.22 9.95 11.18
C ARG A 46 -1.85 8.53 10.74
N THR A 47 -2.34 8.13 9.56
CA THR A 47 -2.06 6.84 8.93
C THR A 47 -1.37 7.00 7.58
N VAL A 48 -0.67 8.11 7.38
CA VAL A 48 0.22 8.35 6.24
C VAL A 48 1.64 8.56 6.76
N TRP A 49 2.59 7.84 6.19
CA TRP A 49 4.03 7.98 6.42
C TRP A 49 4.70 8.28 5.09
N VAL A 50 5.68 9.16 5.11
CA VAL A 50 6.43 9.54 3.92
C VAL A 50 7.93 9.33 4.13
N ALA A 51 8.62 8.96 3.08
CA ALA A 51 10.08 8.95 3.00
C ALA A 51 10.52 10.20 2.22
N GLU A 52 11.44 10.97 2.78
CA GLU A 52 11.96 12.19 2.18
C GLU A 52 13.45 12.03 1.84
N ASP A 53 13.80 12.44 0.64
CA ASP A 53 15.18 12.67 0.22
C ASP A 53 15.49 14.17 0.34
N ARG A 54 16.73 14.51 0.69
CA ARG A 54 17.13 15.91 0.94
C ARG A 54 17.02 16.81 -0.29
N GLU A 55 17.21 16.25 -1.47
CA GLU A 55 17.22 16.99 -2.74
C GLU A 55 15.92 16.82 -3.52
N ALA A 56 15.38 15.59 -3.52
CA ALA A 56 14.20 15.24 -4.31
C ALA A 56 12.86 15.46 -3.57
N GLY A 57 12.87 15.69 -2.25
CA GLY A 57 11.66 15.84 -1.45
C GLY A 57 11.01 14.48 -1.13
N ILE A 58 9.68 14.38 -1.19
CA ILE A 58 8.95 13.14 -0.91
C ILE A 58 9.19 12.14 -2.04
N VAL A 59 9.79 10.99 -1.69
CA VAL A 59 10.17 9.93 -2.63
C VAL A 59 9.51 8.59 -2.33
N GLY A 60 8.75 8.51 -1.26
CA GLY A 60 7.99 7.32 -0.89
C GLY A 60 6.86 7.65 0.06
N GLU A 61 5.80 6.84 0.02
CA GLU A 61 4.70 6.93 0.97
C GLU A 61 4.15 5.54 1.33
N LEU A 62 3.56 5.46 2.51
CA LEU A 62 2.65 4.40 2.91
C LEU A 62 1.39 5.05 3.46
N ARG A 63 0.24 4.66 2.91
CA ARG A 63 -1.07 5.12 3.35
C ARG A 63 -1.90 3.94 3.85
N GLY A 64 -2.52 4.11 5.00
CA GLY A 64 -3.38 3.09 5.60
C GLY A 64 -4.67 3.67 6.15
N GLU A 65 -5.55 2.78 6.55
CA GLU A 65 -6.79 3.08 7.27
C GLU A 65 -6.99 2.11 8.42
N ILE A 66 -7.62 2.58 9.49
CA ILE A 66 -7.96 1.70 10.61
C ILE A 66 -9.23 0.93 10.26
N ALA A 67 -9.13 -0.39 10.27
CA ALA A 67 -10.21 -1.31 9.95
C ALA A 67 -10.38 -2.32 11.10
N GLY A 68 -11.33 -2.07 11.99
CA GLY A 68 -11.50 -2.87 13.19
C GLY A 68 -10.25 -2.82 14.08
N ASP A 69 -9.64 -3.97 14.31
CA ASP A 69 -8.41 -4.13 15.10
C ASP A 69 -7.14 -4.21 14.22
N ALA A 70 -7.21 -3.81 12.96
CA ALA A 70 -6.10 -3.83 12.03
C ALA A 70 -5.83 -2.45 11.39
N LEU A 71 -4.58 -2.21 10.99
CA LEU A 71 -4.23 -1.20 10.02
C LEU A 71 -4.25 -1.85 8.63
N HIS A 72 -5.13 -1.39 7.75
CA HIS A 72 -5.16 -1.82 6.36
C HIS A 72 -4.32 -0.89 5.51
N ILE A 73 -3.27 -1.41 4.88
CA ILE A 73 -2.46 -0.65 3.93
C ILE A 73 -3.24 -0.51 2.64
N VAL A 74 -3.53 0.74 2.27
CA VAL A 74 -4.21 1.10 1.03
C VAL A 74 -3.21 1.27 -0.10
N GLU A 75 -2.05 1.90 0.19
CA GLU A 75 -1.00 2.14 -0.78
C GLU A 75 0.38 2.08 -0.12
N LEU A 76 1.35 1.57 -0.87
CA LEU A 76 2.78 1.67 -0.57
C LEU A 76 3.50 1.97 -1.89
N ALA A 77 3.92 3.20 -2.05
CA ALA A 77 4.55 3.70 -3.25
C ALA A 77 5.96 4.23 -2.98
N VAL A 78 6.89 3.94 -3.86
CA VAL A 78 8.24 4.52 -3.87
C VAL A 78 8.55 4.98 -5.29
N ALA A 79 8.97 6.24 -5.44
CA ALA A 79 9.34 6.81 -6.73
C ALA A 79 10.36 5.91 -7.45
N LYS A 80 10.19 5.76 -8.76
CA LYS A 80 10.92 4.78 -9.59
C LYS A 80 12.44 4.84 -9.36
N GLU A 81 13.01 6.04 -9.31
CA GLU A 81 14.45 6.27 -9.15
C GLU A 81 14.97 5.94 -7.76
N PHE A 82 14.07 5.81 -6.78
CA PHE A 82 14.38 5.53 -5.38
C PHE A 82 14.04 4.12 -4.94
N GLN A 83 13.49 3.31 -5.85
CA GLN A 83 13.18 1.92 -5.56
C GLN A 83 14.42 1.07 -5.29
N ARG A 84 14.24 -0.09 -4.64
CA ARG A 84 15.30 -1.06 -4.31
C ARG A 84 16.39 -0.52 -3.37
N ARG A 85 16.10 0.58 -2.66
CA ARG A 85 16.97 1.19 -1.63
C ARG A 85 16.49 0.92 -0.20
N GLY A 86 15.51 0.03 -0.02
CA GLY A 86 14.97 -0.31 1.30
C GLY A 86 13.86 0.61 1.82
N LEU A 87 13.47 1.65 1.08
CA LEU A 87 12.48 2.63 1.55
C LEU A 87 11.10 2.00 1.82
N GLY A 88 10.63 1.10 0.96
CA GLY A 88 9.36 0.40 1.19
C GLY A 88 9.38 -0.42 2.49
N ARG A 89 10.51 -1.06 2.81
CA ARG A 89 10.69 -1.77 4.07
C ARG A 89 10.67 -0.82 5.27
N ALA A 90 11.39 0.29 5.18
CA ALA A 90 11.42 1.29 6.25
C ALA A 90 10.03 1.87 6.52
N LEU A 91 9.25 2.18 5.48
CA LEU A 91 7.87 2.64 5.62
C LEU A 91 6.98 1.60 6.32
N LEU A 92 7.13 0.31 5.99
CA LEU A 92 6.42 -0.78 6.68
C LEU A 92 6.84 -0.86 8.15
N ASP A 93 8.12 -0.75 8.48
CA ASP A 93 8.61 -0.78 9.87
C ASP A 93 7.93 0.32 10.69
N PHE A 94 7.89 1.56 10.19
CA PHE A 94 7.21 2.67 10.85
C PHE A 94 5.70 2.46 11.02
N ALA A 95 5.03 1.95 10.00
CA ALA A 95 3.60 1.66 10.05
C ALA A 95 3.27 0.56 11.08
N ILE A 96 4.11 -0.47 11.16
CA ILE A 96 3.99 -1.57 12.13
C ILE A 96 4.16 -1.05 13.55
N ASP A 97 5.19 -0.24 13.80
CA ASP A 97 5.43 0.33 15.14
C ASP A 97 4.29 1.25 15.56
N ALA A 98 3.78 2.08 14.64
CA ALA A 98 2.62 2.92 14.90
C ALA A 98 1.34 2.11 15.17
N ALA A 99 1.12 1.00 14.47
CA ALA A 99 0.00 0.10 14.69
C ALA A 99 0.09 -0.60 16.06
N ARG A 100 1.29 -1.07 16.44
CA ARG A 100 1.55 -1.62 17.80
C ARG A 100 1.28 -0.60 18.88
N ALA A 101 1.77 0.62 18.72
CA ALA A 101 1.56 1.71 19.70
C ALA A 101 0.07 2.07 19.88
N ARG A 102 -0.75 1.79 18.87
CA ARG A 102 -2.22 1.95 18.91
C ARG A 102 -2.96 0.71 19.44
N GLY A 103 -2.27 -0.34 19.80
CA GLY A 103 -2.86 -1.59 20.28
C GLY A 103 -3.59 -2.39 19.18
N LEU A 104 -3.27 -2.15 17.90
CA LEU A 104 -3.82 -2.93 16.80
C LEU A 104 -3.21 -4.33 16.78
N ARG A 105 -3.95 -5.30 16.24
CA ARG A 105 -3.59 -6.71 16.27
C ARG A 105 -2.97 -7.22 14.97
N ALA A 106 -3.14 -6.48 13.88
CA ALA A 106 -2.62 -6.89 12.58
C ALA A 106 -2.40 -5.71 11.63
N ILE A 107 -1.56 -5.94 10.63
CA ILE A 107 -1.55 -5.18 9.38
C ILE A 107 -2.20 -6.06 8.31
N THR A 108 -3.07 -5.50 7.50
CA THR A 108 -3.68 -6.19 6.34
C THR A 108 -3.45 -5.39 5.08
N LEU A 109 -3.49 -6.05 3.94
CA LEU A 109 -3.46 -5.43 2.61
C LEU A 109 -4.07 -6.37 1.57
N THR A 110 -4.39 -5.82 0.40
CA THR A 110 -4.64 -6.58 -0.81
C THR A 110 -3.59 -6.21 -1.87
N THR A 111 -3.20 -7.18 -2.70
CA THR A 111 -2.10 -7.00 -3.64
C THR A 111 -2.16 -8.01 -4.78
N PHE A 112 -1.32 -7.87 -5.79
CA PHE A 112 -1.18 -8.87 -6.86
C PHE A 112 -0.35 -10.07 -6.39
N ARG A 113 -0.91 -11.27 -6.51
CA ARG A 113 -0.29 -12.52 -6.05
C ARG A 113 1.05 -12.82 -6.74
N HIS A 114 1.15 -12.54 -8.03
CA HIS A 114 2.27 -12.97 -8.87
C HIS A 114 3.22 -11.85 -9.29
N VAL A 115 2.98 -10.62 -8.88
CA VAL A 115 3.87 -9.48 -9.18
C VAL A 115 5.00 -9.43 -8.16
N ALA A 116 6.24 -9.45 -8.63
CA ALA A 116 7.44 -9.64 -7.79
C ALA A 116 7.60 -8.62 -6.65
N TRP A 117 7.15 -7.37 -6.88
CA TRP A 117 7.21 -6.29 -5.88
C TRP A 117 5.91 -6.13 -5.07
N ASN A 118 4.98 -7.09 -5.19
CA ASN A 118 3.72 -7.14 -4.45
C ASN A 118 3.73 -8.34 -3.47
N ALA A 119 2.84 -9.33 -3.62
CA ALA A 119 2.75 -10.42 -2.64
C ALA A 119 4.10 -11.11 -2.33
N PRO A 120 4.99 -11.38 -3.29
CA PRO A 120 6.32 -11.91 -2.97
C PRO A 120 7.18 -10.98 -2.11
N PHE A 121 7.08 -9.66 -2.29
CA PHE A 121 7.77 -8.68 -1.43
C PHE A 121 7.22 -8.74 -0.01
N TYR A 122 5.90 -8.69 0.15
CA TYR A 122 5.25 -8.76 1.46
C TYR A 122 5.49 -10.09 2.17
N ALA A 123 5.50 -11.20 1.43
CA ALA A 123 5.80 -12.52 2.00
C ALA A 123 7.22 -12.58 2.57
N ARG A 124 8.21 -12.02 1.86
CA ARG A 124 9.60 -11.92 2.38
C ARG A 124 9.71 -11.00 3.60
N TYR A 125 8.79 -10.05 3.75
CA TYR A 125 8.73 -9.19 4.93
C TYR A 125 8.14 -9.94 6.14
N GLY A 126 7.27 -10.92 5.91
CA GLY A 126 6.62 -11.71 6.95
C GLY A 126 5.09 -11.73 6.90
N PHE A 127 4.50 -11.13 5.87
CA PHE A 127 3.06 -11.25 5.63
C PHE A 127 2.70 -12.66 5.14
N VAL A 128 1.53 -13.13 5.54
CA VAL A 128 0.97 -14.41 5.12
C VAL A 128 -0.26 -14.15 4.27
N GLU A 129 -0.37 -14.85 3.14
CA GLU A 129 -1.57 -14.82 2.31
C GLU A 129 -2.73 -15.51 3.05
N LEU A 130 -3.90 -14.86 3.06
CA LEU A 130 -5.11 -15.38 3.67
C LEU A 130 -5.87 -16.24 2.67
N ARG A 131 -6.33 -17.41 3.12
CA ARG A 131 -7.27 -18.25 2.38
C ARG A 131 -8.66 -17.60 2.39
N ASP A 132 -9.51 -17.93 1.44
CA ASP A 132 -10.88 -17.39 1.35
C ASP A 132 -11.68 -17.56 2.65
N SER A 133 -11.47 -18.67 3.36
CA SER A 133 -12.11 -18.93 4.64
C SER A 133 -11.62 -18.04 5.80
N GLU A 134 -10.48 -17.38 5.64
CA GLU A 134 -9.84 -16.51 6.63
C GLU A 134 -10.14 -15.02 6.38
N LEU A 135 -10.77 -14.72 5.25
CA LEU A 135 -11.16 -13.35 4.91
C LEU A 135 -12.36 -12.92 5.76
N ASP A 136 -12.21 -11.80 6.46
CA ASP A 136 -13.36 -11.11 7.01
C ASP A 136 -14.24 -10.52 5.90
N ALA A 137 -15.43 -10.02 6.26
CA ALA A 137 -16.39 -9.48 5.29
C ALA A 137 -15.81 -8.32 4.48
N ARG A 138 -15.02 -7.45 5.11
CA ARG A 138 -14.40 -6.29 4.48
C ARG A 138 -13.33 -6.69 3.46
N LEU A 139 -12.38 -7.53 3.84
CA LEU A 139 -11.33 -8.00 2.94
C LEU A 139 -11.90 -8.78 1.75
N ARG A 140 -12.93 -9.60 1.99
CA ARG A 140 -13.65 -10.33 0.94
C ARG A 140 -14.29 -9.36 -0.05
N GLN A 141 -14.99 -8.33 0.44
CA GLN A 141 -15.61 -7.32 -0.40
C GLN A 141 -14.56 -6.53 -1.19
N THR A 142 -13.43 -6.20 -0.57
CA THR A 142 -12.32 -5.50 -1.24
C THR A 142 -11.77 -6.32 -2.41
N VAL A 143 -11.42 -7.59 -2.18
CA VAL A 143 -10.88 -8.47 -3.23
C VAL A 143 -11.91 -8.66 -4.36
N GLN A 144 -13.20 -8.84 -4.03
CA GLN A 144 -14.26 -8.96 -5.03
C GLN A 144 -14.43 -7.68 -5.86
N ALA A 145 -14.36 -6.49 -5.24
CA ALA A 145 -14.44 -5.23 -5.95
C ALA A 145 -13.25 -5.01 -6.88
N GLU A 146 -12.05 -5.41 -6.46
CA GLU A 146 -10.84 -5.36 -7.28
C GLU A 146 -10.93 -6.30 -8.49
N ASP A 147 -11.41 -7.53 -8.28
CA ASP A 147 -11.64 -8.49 -9.36
C ASP A 147 -12.68 -7.97 -10.38
N ALA A 148 -13.77 -7.38 -9.89
CA ALA A 148 -14.80 -6.77 -10.72
C ALA A 148 -14.28 -5.57 -11.54
N ARG A 149 -13.24 -4.88 -11.09
CA ARG A 149 -12.53 -3.84 -11.85
C ARG A 149 -11.55 -4.40 -12.88
N GLY A 150 -11.37 -5.71 -12.96
CA GLY A 150 -10.46 -6.37 -13.88
C GLY A 150 -9.02 -6.49 -13.38
N LEU A 151 -8.78 -6.31 -12.09
CA LEU A 151 -7.46 -6.54 -11.46
C LEU A 151 -7.25 -8.06 -11.22
N PRO A 152 -6.43 -8.74 -12.04
CA PRO A 152 -6.32 -10.19 -11.97
C PRO A 152 -5.47 -10.65 -10.78
N ASN A 153 -5.72 -11.86 -10.29
CA ASN A 153 -4.86 -12.53 -9.30
C ASN A 153 -4.61 -11.69 -8.03
N ARG A 154 -5.65 -11.02 -7.53
CA ARG A 154 -5.59 -10.33 -6.25
C ARG A 154 -5.60 -11.32 -5.09
N CYS A 155 -4.92 -10.97 -4.02
CA CYS A 155 -4.95 -11.70 -2.76
C CYS A 155 -4.92 -10.73 -1.57
N ALA A 156 -5.48 -11.18 -0.45
CA ALA A 156 -5.34 -10.49 0.82
C ALA A 156 -4.19 -11.11 1.62
N MET A 157 -3.43 -10.28 2.31
CA MET A 157 -2.33 -10.70 3.15
C MET A 157 -2.45 -10.08 4.55
N ARG A 158 -1.88 -10.76 5.54
CA ARG A 158 -1.89 -10.33 6.94
C ARG A 158 -0.51 -10.49 7.57
N PHE A 159 -0.11 -9.48 8.35
CA PHE A 159 1.02 -9.53 9.27
C PHE A 159 0.47 -9.40 10.70
N PRO A 160 0.61 -10.43 11.56
CA PRO A 160 0.14 -10.37 12.94
C PRO A 160 1.03 -9.44 13.75
N LEU A 161 0.42 -8.61 14.60
CA LEU A 161 1.10 -7.79 15.59
C LEU A 161 0.96 -8.52 16.94
N ALA A 162 2.06 -8.99 17.44
CA ALA A 162 2.10 -9.61 18.77
C ALA A 162 2.02 -8.56 19.88
#